data_fd851e37b784143445d6fb2ff12066e5
#
_entry.id   fd851e37b784143445d6fb2ff12066e5
#
_cell.length_a   1.000
_cell.length_b   1.000
_cell.length_c   1.000
_cell.angle_alpha   90.00
_cell.angle_beta   90.00
_cell.angle_gamma   90.00
#
_symmetry.space_group_name_H-M   'P 1'
#
loop_
_entity.id
_entity.type
_entity.pdbx_description
1 polymer ?
#
loop_
_entity_poly.entity_id
_entity_poly.type
_entity_poly.pdbx_seq_one_letter_code
_entity_poly.pdbx_strand_id
1 'polypeptide(L)'
;MRNASMKVLKNLVCCAAFICLMFVLAMPAHAASKADELLQLVNAERAQAGVAPLSMGSSALNAAAQARAEELTVNYSYNRPNGSREFTILPEYGVDDVSVG
;
A
#
# COMPACT_ATOMS: atom_id res chain seq x y z
N MET A 1 41.59 -37.71 -0.20
CA MET A 1 41.42 -36.56 0.70
C MET A 1 41.03 -35.25 0.00
N ARG A 2 41.53 -34.96 -1.20
CA ARG A 2 41.12 -33.75 -1.97
C ARG A 2 39.64 -33.72 -2.32
N ASN A 3 38.99 -34.86 -2.59
CA ASN A 3 37.57 -34.91 -2.97
C ASN A 3 36.61 -34.67 -1.82
N ALA A 4 36.99 -34.93 -0.56
CA ALA A 4 36.17 -34.66 0.61
C ALA A 4 36.13 -33.16 0.96
N SER A 5 37.27 -32.46 0.79
CA SER A 5 37.32 -30.99 1.00
C SER A 5 36.53 -30.21 -0.04
N MET A 6 36.54 -30.67 -1.30
CA MET A 6 35.75 -30.03 -2.37
C MET A 6 34.26 -30.27 -2.21
N LYS A 7 33.83 -31.45 -1.73
CA LYS A 7 32.41 -31.71 -1.43
C LYS A 7 31.91 -30.88 -0.27
N VAL A 8 32.70 -30.74 0.79
CA VAL A 8 32.35 -29.88 1.92
C VAL A 8 32.29 -28.42 1.52
N LEU A 9 33.22 -27.94 0.68
CA LEU A 9 33.22 -26.58 0.17
C LEU A 9 32.02 -26.30 -0.73
N LYS A 10 31.64 -27.21 -1.62
CA LYS A 10 30.42 -27.10 -2.42
C LYS A 10 29.16 -27.03 -1.58
N ASN A 11 29.06 -27.88 -0.57
CA ASN A 11 27.91 -27.86 0.35
C ASN A 11 27.84 -26.56 1.15
N LEU A 12 28.97 -26.03 1.60
CA LEU A 12 29.05 -24.75 2.30
C LEU A 12 28.61 -23.58 1.40
N VAL A 13 29.07 -23.57 0.14
CA VAL A 13 28.69 -22.53 -0.83
C VAL A 13 27.19 -22.60 -1.16
N CYS A 14 26.64 -23.78 -1.34
CA CYS A 14 25.21 -23.98 -1.56
C CYS A 14 24.38 -23.52 -0.35
N CYS A 15 24.81 -23.85 0.86
CA CYS A 15 24.13 -23.39 2.09
C CYS A 15 24.19 -21.88 2.26
N ALA A 16 25.34 -21.25 1.97
CA ALA A 16 25.50 -19.80 2.02
C ALA A 16 24.61 -19.09 0.99
N ALA A 17 24.55 -19.62 -0.26
CA ALA A 17 23.68 -19.11 -1.30
C ALA A 17 22.19 -19.25 -0.92
N PHE A 18 21.81 -20.37 -0.32
CA PHE A 18 20.44 -20.61 0.14
C PHE A 18 20.06 -19.69 1.31
N ILE A 19 20.95 -19.46 2.27
CA ILE A 19 20.75 -18.52 3.37
C ILE A 19 20.61 -17.08 2.85
N CYS A 20 21.43 -16.66 1.87
CA CYS A 20 21.30 -15.35 1.24
C CYS A 20 19.95 -15.19 0.53
N LEU A 21 19.48 -16.21 -0.17
CA LEU A 21 18.18 -16.22 -0.84
C LEU A 21 17.02 -16.13 0.18
N MET A 22 17.11 -16.87 1.28
CA MET A 22 16.14 -16.83 2.37
C MET A 22 16.12 -15.47 3.06
N PHE A 23 17.27 -14.81 3.19
CA PHE A 23 17.37 -13.48 3.79
C PHE A 23 16.72 -12.40 2.91
N VAL A 24 16.86 -12.52 1.57
CA VAL A 24 16.18 -11.64 0.60
C VAL A 24 14.67 -11.84 0.65
N LEU A 25 14.21 -13.11 0.79
CA LEU A 25 12.78 -13.43 0.91
C LEU A 25 12.21 -13.08 2.30
N ALA A 26 13.05 -13.00 3.32
CA ALA A 26 12.67 -12.62 4.68
C ALA A 26 12.76 -11.11 4.93
N MET A 27 13.13 -10.29 3.93
CA MET A 27 12.98 -8.84 4.04
C MET A 27 11.50 -8.53 4.31
N PRO A 28 11.19 -7.77 5.37
CA PRO A 28 9.80 -7.40 5.61
C PRO A 28 9.30 -6.66 4.37
N ALA A 29 8.36 -7.26 3.65
CA ALA A 29 7.55 -6.53 2.72
C ALA A 29 6.97 -5.35 3.51
N HIS A 30 7.05 -4.14 2.98
CA HIS A 30 6.36 -3.01 3.58
C HIS A 30 4.93 -3.46 3.89
N ALA A 31 4.53 -3.36 5.16
CA ALA A 31 3.15 -3.64 5.53
C ALA A 31 2.26 -2.80 4.63
N ALA A 32 1.34 -3.44 3.90
CA ALA A 32 0.37 -2.75 3.09
C ALA A 32 -0.36 -1.74 3.98
N SER A 33 -0.58 -0.52 3.49
CA SER A 33 -1.37 0.45 4.22
C SER A 33 -2.81 -0.04 4.38
N LYS A 34 -3.56 0.50 5.34
CA LYS A 34 -4.97 0.18 5.49
C LYS A 34 -5.79 0.51 4.23
N ALA A 35 -5.39 1.55 3.51
CA ALA A 35 -6.00 1.89 2.23
C ALA A 35 -5.76 0.81 1.17
N ASP A 36 -4.54 0.27 1.11
CA ASP A 36 -4.21 -0.82 0.18
C ASP A 36 -4.97 -2.11 0.53
N GLU A 37 -5.06 -2.44 1.82
CA GLU A 37 -5.86 -3.59 2.29
C GLU A 37 -7.33 -3.43 1.90
N LEU A 38 -7.91 -2.25 2.10
CA LEU A 38 -9.28 -1.95 1.72
C LEU A 38 -9.48 -2.08 0.21
N LEU A 39 -8.56 -1.56 -0.59
CA LEU A 39 -8.63 -1.67 -2.05
C LEU A 39 -8.62 -3.14 -2.50
N GLN A 40 -7.80 -3.99 -1.88
CA GLN A 40 -7.78 -5.43 -2.17
C GLN A 40 -9.12 -6.09 -1.86
N LEU A 41 -9.72 -5.79 -0.71
CA LEU A 41 -11.01 -6.33 -0.33
C LEU A 41 -12.13 -5.88 -1.27
N VAL A 42 -12.17 -4.59 -1.61
CA VAL A 42 -13.13 -4.04 -2.57
C VAL A 42 -12.97 -4.70 -3.93
N ASN A 43 -11.75 -4.86 -4.42
CA ASN A 43 -11.49 -5.49 -5.71
C ASN A 43 -11.82 -6.98 -5.72
N ALA A 44 -11.69 -7.68 -4.60
CA ALA A 44 -12.14 -9.06 -4.49
C ALA A 44 -13.67 -9.16 -4.68
N GLU A 45 -14.43 -8.30 -4.04
CA GLU A 45 -15.89 -8.22 -4.21
C GLU A 45 -16.28 -7.82 -5.64
N ARG A 46 -15.58 -6.87 -6.21
CA ARG A 46 -15.81 -6.44 -7.61
C ARG A 46 -15.54 -7.56 -8.60
N ALA A 47 -14.50 -8.36 -8.40
CA ALA A 47 -14.21 -9.52 -9.23
C ALA A 47 -15.33 -10.57 -9.16
N GLN A 48 -15.88 -10.82 -7.97
CA GLN A 48 -17.03 -11.72 -7.82
C GLN A 48 -18.27 -11.20 -8.54
N ALA A 49 -18.46 -9.90 -8.59
CA ALA A 49 -19.57 -9.27 -9.31
C ALA A 49 -19.29 -9.13 -10.83
N GLY A 50 -18.13 -9.51 -11.32
CA GLY A 50 -17.77 -9.44 -12.74
C GLY A 50 -17.50 -8.02 -13.23
N VAL A 51 -17.13 -7.09 -12.35
CA VAL A 51 -16.80 -5.72 -12.70
C VAL A 51 -15.30 -5.47 -12.55
N ALA A 52 -14.79 -4.52 -13.35
CA ALA A 52 -13.37 -4.21 -13.38
C ALA A 52 -12.83 -3.75 -12.02
N PRO A 53 -11.58 -4.05 -11.69
CA PRO A 53 -10.97 -3.59 -10.46
C PRO A 53 -10.77 -2.06 -10.46
N LEU A 54 -10.79 -1.49 -9.27
CA LEU A 54 -10.38 -0.11 -9.05
C LEU A 54 -8.86 -0.04 -8.82
N SER A 55 -8.28 1.10 -9.14
CA SER A 55 -6.90 1.43 -8.77
C SER A 55 -6.90 2.51 -7.69
N MET A 56 -5.79 2.59 -6.96
CA MET A 56 -5.55 3.72 -6.09
C MET A 56 -5.48 5.00 -6.94
N GLY A 57 -6.09 6.07 -6.51
CA GLY A 57 -6.08 7.35 -7.22
C GLY A 57 -4.68 7.97 -7.31
N SER A 58 -4.60 9.20 -7.83
CA SER A 58 -3.36 9.94 -7.87
C SER A 58 -2.79 10.15 -6.45
N SER A 59 -1.49 10.39 -6.37
CA SER A 59 -0.85 10.69 -5.07
C SER A 59 -1.45 11.92 -4.39
N ALA A 60 -1.84 12.92 -5.17
CA ALA A 60 -2.51 14.12 -4.67
C ALA A 60 -3.90 13.79 -4.07
N LEU A 61 -4.70 12.99 -4.75
CA LEU A 61 -6.00 12.56 -4.25
C LEU A 61 -5.86 11.70 -2.99
N ASN A 62 -4.90 10.79 -2.95
CA ASN A 62 -4.65 9.95 -1.79
C ASN A 62 -4.19 10.78 -0.58
N ALA A 63 -3.36 11.81 -0.80
CA ALA A 63 -2.94 12.74 0.24
C ALA A 63 -4.12 13.56 0.78
N ALA A 64 -4.99 14.04 -0.10
CA ALA A 64 -6.20 14.75 0.28
C ALA A 64 -7.14 13.85 1.10
N ALA A 65 -7.33 12.60 0.69
CA ALA A 65 -8.15 11.63 1.39
C ALA A 65 -7.58 11.32 2.79
N GLN A 66 -6.27 11.16 2.91
CA GLN A 66 -5.60 10.95 4.19
C GLN A 66 -5.79 12.15 5.12
N ALA A 67 -5.58 13.35 4.63
CA ALA A 67 -5.77 14.58 5.40
C ALA A 67 -7.23 14.73 5.87
N ARG A 68 -8.19 14.41 5.01
CA ARG A 68 -9.60 14.44 5.36
C ARG A 68 -9.93 13.39 6.43
N ALA A 69 -9.37 12.18 6.33
CA ALA A 69 -9.55 11.15 7.35
C ALA A 69 -9.03 11.62 8.73
N GLU A 70 -7.90 12.31 8.75
CA GLU A 70 -7.33 12.89 9.97
C GLU A 70 -8.25 13.98 10.56
N GLU A 71 -8.81 14.83 9.73
CA GLU A 71 -9.79 15.84 10.18
C GLU A 71 -11.01 15.20 10.84
N LEU A 72 -11.46 14.05 10.36
CA LEU A 72 -12.59 13.31 10.94
C LEU A 72 -12.28 12.76 12.33
N THR A 73 -11.03 12.58 12.68
CA THR A 73 -10.65 12.21 14.07
C THR A 73 -10.80 13.38 15.05
N VAL A 74 -10.69 14.59 14.55
CA VAL A 74 -10.87 15.82 15.34
C VAL A 74 -12.35 16.20 15.44
N ASN A 75 -13.04 16.16 14.32
CA ASN A 75 -14.47 16.49 14.25
C ASN A 75 -15.16 15.60 13.22
N TYR A 76 -15.96 14.65 13.67
CA TYR A 76 -16.71 13.76 12.80
C TYR A 76 -17.93 14.50 12.23
N SER A 77 -17.72 15.19 11.12
CA SER A 77 -18.71 16.04 10.46
C SER A 77 -18.44 16.11 8.96
N TYR A 78 -19.46 16.41 8.18
CA TYR A 78 -19.28 16.80 6.77
C TYR A 78 -18.49 18.11 6.64
N ASN A 79 -18.61 19.00 7.60
CA ASN A 79 -17.81 20.21 7.62
C ASN A 79 -16.42 19.91 8.18
N ARG A 80 -15.42 20.55 7.60
CA ARG A 80 -14.04 20.52 8.06
C ARG A 80 -13.91 21.29 9.40
N PRO A 81 -12.83 21.04 10.18
CA PRO A 81 -12.59 21.79 11.41
C PRO A 81 -12.56 23.31 11.24
N ASN A 82 -12.18 23.81 10.05
CA ASN A 82 -12.20 25.24 9.71
C ASN A 82 -13.59 25.78 9.33
N GLY A 83 -14.63 24.94 9.35
CA GLY A 83 -16.01 25.31 9.03
C GLY A 83 -16.37 25.19 7.54
N SER A 84 -15.41 24.96 6.65
CA SER A 84 -15.69 24.76 5.22
C SER A 84 -16.20 23.34 4.93
N ARG A 85 -16.73 23.13 3.73
CA ARG A 85 -17.23 21.82 3.33
C ARG A 85 -16.08 20.85 3.04
N GLU A 86 -16.36 19.56 3.13
CA GLU A 86 -15.40 18.46 3.00
C GLU A 86 -14.57 18.50 1.72
N PHE A 87 -15.18 18.79 0.58
CA PHE A 87 -14.51 18.78 -0.71
C PHE A 87 -13.55 19.97 -0.94
N THR A 88 -13.59 20.99 -0.09
CA THR A 88 -12.67 22.13 -0.20
C THR A 88 -11.21 21.74 0.04
N ILE A 89 -10.96 20.55 0.59
CA ILE A 89 -9.62 20.01 0.76
C ILE A 89 -8.97 19.64 -0.59
N LEU A 90 -9.74 19.30 -1.60
CA LEU A 90 -9.24 18.81 -2.88
C LEU A 90 -8.31 19.81 -3.59
N PRO A 91 -8.73 21.08 -3.82
CA PRO A 91 -7.83 22.05 -4.47
C PRO A 91 -6.61 22.40 -3.62
N GLU A 92 -6.66 22.26 -2.30
CA GLU A 92 -5.48 22.45 -1.44
C GLU A 92 -4.36 21.45 -1.74
N TYR A 93 -4.71 20.26 -2.24
CA TYR A 93 -3.78 19.20 -2.64
C TYR A 93 -3.57 19.15 -4.15
N GLY A 94 -4.04 20.15 -4.90
CA GLY A 94 -3.88 20.21 -6.35
C GLY A 94 -4.77 19.24 -7.11
N VAL A 95 -5.86 18.80 -6.51
CA VAL A 95 -6.87 17.97 -7.16
C VAL A 95 -7.96 18.86 -7.71
N ASP A 96 -7.83 19.14 -9.00
CA ASP A 96 -8.81 19.92 -9.77
C ASP A 96 -9.68 18.95 -10.60
N ASP A 97 -10.83 19.37 -11.03
CA ASP A 97 -11.75 18.62 -11.90
C ASP A 97 -12.31 17.31 -11.32
N VAL A 98 -12.64 17.33 -10.02
CA VAL A 98 -13.40 16.21 -9.46
C VAL A 98 -14.88 16.53 -9.50
N SER A 99 -15.63 15.73 -10.26
CA SER A 99 -17.08 15.72 -10.18
C SER A 99 -17.49 15.06 -8.85
N VAL A 100 -17.83 15.85 -7.87
CA VAL A 100 -18.42 15.36 -6.62
C VAL A 100 -19.94 15.32 -6.85
N GLY A 101 -20.45 14.11 -7.03
CA GLY A 101 -21.88 13.85 -7.10
C GLY A 101 -22.52 13.83 -5.73
#